data_6572b77fe6f564bbf410731a96181133
#
_entry.id   6572b77fe6f564bbf410731a96181133
#
_cell.length_a   1.000
_cell.length_b   1.000
_cell.length_c   1.000
_cell.angle_alpha   90.00
_cell.angle_beta   90.00
_cell.angle_gamma   90.00
#
_symmetry.space_group_name_H-M   'P 1'
#
loop_
_entity.id
_entity.type
_entity.pdbx_description
1 polymer ?
#
loop_
_entity_poly.entity_id
_entity_poly.type
_entity_poly.pdbx_seq_one_letter_code
_entity_poly.pdbx_strand_id
1 'polypeptide(L)'
;VSGVEAEGPGQGTVPVLPLALLHYRLTPADALAWEMLPTEARGWVKLALCAPWIMLGLGWGAIDGHDLPFWQHAALASAPALAVWALSQVLMARGRQRRALARIPAPLDMICEVWGDHLSAHAVGQPQAALILAPETIRQVVLTPDRLFLDAASSLLILPRAAFAGAEDMAAFAAHWDSLSQQAQP
;
A
#
# COMPACT_ATOMS: atom_id res chain seq x y z
N VAL A 1 56.69 39.82 2.10
CA VAL A 1 55.85 39.83 0.90
C VAL A 1 54.71 38.88 1.20
N SER A 2 53.56 39.47 1.62
CA SER A 2 52.32 38.73 1.97
C SER A 2 51.51 38.58 0.71
N GLY A 3 51.27 37.36 0.30
CA GLY A 3 50.31 37.00 -0.73
C GLY A 3 48.92 36.93 -0.09
N VAL A 4 48.06 37.85 -0.46
CA VAL A 4 46.62 37.82 -0.21
C VAL A 4 46.01 36.91 -1.30
N GLU A 5 45.67 35.69 -0.96
CA GLU A 5 44.80 34.84 -1.81
C GLU A 5 43.40 35.46 -1.81
N ALA A 6 42.99 35.91 -3.00
CA ALA A 6 41.64 36.37 -3.24
C ALA A 6 40.70 35.14 -3.23
N GLU A 7 39.86 35.04 -2.20
CA GLU A 7 38.70 34.17 -2.21
C GLU A 7 37.82 34.54 -3.41
N GLY A 8 37.71 33.60 -4.34
CA GLY A 8 36.79 33.71 -5.48
C GLY A 8 35.35 33.77 -5.01
N PRO A 9 34.47 34.53 -5.74
CA PRO A 9 33.08 34.63 -5.39
C PRO A 9 32.43 33.24 -5.38
N GLY A 10 31.88 32.88 -4.21
CA GLY A 10 31.19 31.61 -4.01
C GLY A 10 30.12 31.44 -5.11
N GLN A 11 30.24 30.34 -5.81
CA GLN A 11 29.19 29.90 -6.74
C GLN A 11 27.90 29.76 -5.94
N GLY A 12 27.04 30.79 -6.06
CA GLY A 12 25.70 30.74 -5.51
C GLY A 12 24.98 29.55 -6.12
N THR A 13 24.85 28.49 -5.38
CA THR A 13 23.98 27.36 -5.74
C THR A 13 22.58 27.94 -5.91
N VAL A 14 22.12 28.05 -7.16
CA VAL A 14 20.75 28.40 -7.47
C VAL A 14 19.88 27.37 -6.75
N PRO A 15 18.97 27.80 -5.86
CA PRO A 15 18.10 26.85 -5.17
C PRO A 15 17.27 26.13 -6.20
N VAL A 16 17.50 24.83 -6.33
CA VAL A 16 16.66 23.98 -7.18
C VAL A 16 15.31 23.91 -6.48
N LEU A 17 14.25 24.36 -7.15
CA LEU A 17 12.88 24.32 -6.64
C LEU A 17 12.18 23.04 -7.13
N PRO A 18 11.29 22.45 -6.33
CA PRO A 18 10.47 21.32 -6.78
C PRO A 18 9.56 21.76 -7.93
N LEU A 19 9.30 20.85 -8.86
CA LEU A 19 8.41 21.09 -10.01
C LEU A 19 6.97 21.26 -9.59
N ALA A 20 6.55 20.56 -8.53
CA ALA A 20 5.21 20.67 -7.93
C ALA A 20 5.24 20.33 -6.45
N LEU A 21 4.26 20.87 -5.71
CA LEU A 21 4.01 20.58 -4.31
C LEU A 21 2.59 20.04 -4.18
N LEU A 22 2.47 18.83 -3.65
CA LEU A 22 1.19 18.20 -3.37
C LEU A 22 0.94 18.22 -1.87
N HIS A 23 -0.11 18.93 -1.44
CA HIS A 23 -0.54 18.96 -0.05
C HIS A 23 -1.73 18.02 0.12
N TYR A 24 -1.66 17.11 1.06
CA TYR A 24 -2.74 16.15 1.29
C TYR A 24 -2.74 15.63 2.72
N ARG A 25 -3.84 15.01 3.10
CA ARG A 25 -4.01 14.39 4.40
C ARG A 25 -4.13 12.89 4.25
N LEU A 26 -3.23 12.16 4.91
CA LEU A 26 -3.29 10.71 5.01
C LEU A 26 -4.12 10.29 6.20
N THR A 27 -4.88 9.22 6.02
CA THR A 27 -5.70 8.61 7.07
C THR A 27 -5.39 7.11 7.19
N PRO A 28 -5.73 6.46 8.32
CA PRO A 28 -5.64 5.00 8.42
C PRO A 28 -6.45 4.25 7.34
N ALA A 29 -7.53 4.89 6.82
CA ALA A 29 -8.32 4.33 5.73
C ALA A 29 -7.53 4.23 4.41
N ASP A 30 -6.56 5.13 4.19
CA ASP A 30 -5.72 5.10 3.00
C ASP A 30 -4.71 3.95 3.06
N ALA A 31 -4.13 3.70 4.24
CA ALA A 31 -3.30 2.52 4.46
C ALA A 31 -4.10 1.21 4.38
N LEU A 32 -5.34 1.21 4.87
CA LEU A 32 -6.22 0.04 4.78
C LEU A 32 -6.59 -0.27 3.32
N ALA A 33 -6.79 0.75 2.49
CA ALA A 33 -7.07 0.55 1.07
C ALA A 33 -5.93 -0.19 0.36
N TRP A 34 -4.66 0.09 0.69
CA TRP A 34 -3.52 -0.69 0.22
C TRP A 34 -3.59 -2.16 0.63
N GLU A 35 -3.90 -2.42 1.90
CA GLU A 35 -4.01 -3.79 2.43
C GLU A 35 -5.20 -4.57 1.82
N MET A 36 -6.15 -3.87 1.20
CA MET A 36 -7.31 -4.47 0.51
C MET A 36 -7.06 -4.72 -0.98
N LEU A 37 -5.97 -4.20 -1.55
CA LEU A 37 -5.66 -4.48 -2.95
C LEU A 37 -5.53 -6.00 -3.16
N PRO A 38 -5.97 -6.52 -4.32
CA PRO A 38 -5.80 -7.91 -4.67
C PRO A 38 -4.31 -8.18 -4.91
N THR A 39 -3.60 -8.47 -3.85
CA THR A 39 -2.23 -9.00 -3.93
C THR A 39 -2.28 -10.49 -4.17
N GLU A 40 -1.29 -11.04 -4.89
CA GLU A 40 -1.17 -12.48 -5.04
C GLU A 40 -1.24 -13.17 -3.68
N ALA A 41 -2.16 -14.12 -3.55
CA ALA A 41 -2.42 -14.80 -2.29
C ALA A 41 -1.15 -15.53 -1.82
N ARG A 42 -0.49 -14.97 -0.83
CA ARG A 42 0.66 -15.59 -0.16
C ARG A 42 0.23 -16.93 0.45
N GLY A 43 1.15 -17.89 0.58
CA GLY A 43 0.83 -19.28 0.95
C GLY A 43 -0.16 -19.46 2.11
N TRP A 44 -0.10 -18.64 3.15
CA TRP A 44 -1.04 -18.64 4.27
C TRP A 44 -2.48 -18.25 3.88
N VAL A 45 -2.65 -17.34 2.93
CA VAL A 45 -3.99 -16.94 2.45
C VAL A 45 -4.59 -18.08 1.62
N LYS A 46 -3.79 -18.76 0.81
CA LYS A 46 -4.22 -19.98 0.09
C LYS A 46 -4.66 -21.06 1.06
N LEU A 47 -3.89 -21.29 2.12
CA LEU A 47 -4.24 -22.27 3.16
C LEU A 47 -5.55 -21.91 3.86
N ALA A 48 -5.73 -20.64 4.24
CA ALA A 48 -6.96 -20.15 4.87
C ALA A 48 -8.19 -20.26 3.96
N LEU A 49 -8.01 -20.15 2.64
CA LEU A 49 -9.08 -20.37 1.67
C LEU A 49 -9.40 -21.86 1.47
N CYS A 50 -8.40 -22.75 1.61
CA CYS A 50 -8.59 -24.19 1.48
C CYS A 50 -9.10 -24.86 2.78
N ALA A 51 -8.80 -24.27 3.95
CA ALA A 51 -9.17 -24.86 5.24
C ALA A 51 -10.67 -25.17 5.40
N PRO A 52 -11.62 -24.30 4.98
CA PRO A 52 -13.04 -24.62 5.04
C PRO A 52 -13.44 -25.84 4.23
N TRP A 53 -12.83 -26.01 3.06
CA TRP A 53 -13.10 -27.18 2.19
C TRP A 53 -12.55 -28.48 2.77
N ILE A 54 -11.39 -28.41 3.41
CA ILE A 54 -10.80 -29.55 4.13
C ILE A 54 -11.72 -29.92 5.31
N MET A 55 -12.16 -28.92 6.08
CA MET A 55 -13.08 -29.14 7.21
C MET A 55 -14.43 -29.69 6.77
N LEU A 56 -14.94 -29.24 5.61
CA LEU A 56 -16.18 -29.78 5.05
C LEU A 56 -16.02 -31.27 4.70
N GLY A 57 -14.90 -31.64 4.05
CA GLY A 57 -14.61 -33.05 3.71
C GLY A 57 -14.45 -33.92 4.94
N LEU A 58 -13.71 -33.46 5.95
CA LEU A 58 -13.54 -34.18 7.22
C LEU A 58 -14.87 -34.30 7.98
N GLY A 59 -15.66 -33.22 8.04
CA GLY A 59 -16.97 -33.23 8.68
C GLY A 59 -17.93 -34.20 7.99
N TRP A 60 -17.92 -34.23 6.67
CA TRP A 60 -18.75 -35.15 5.90
C TRP A 60 -18.43 -36.61 6.20
N GLY A 61 -17.13 -36.96 6.25
CA GLY A 61 -16.68 -38.32 6.52
C GLY A 61 -16.79 -38.75 7.99
N ALA A 62 -16.83 -37.78 8.93
CA ALA A 62 -16.90 -38.09 10.36
C ALA A 62 -18.33 -38.27 10.87
N ILE A 63 -19.34 -37.83 10.14
CA ILE A 63 -20.74 -37.96 10.51
C ILE A 63 -21.25 -39.31 10.00
N ASP A 64 -21.58 -40.22 10.92
CA ASP A 64 -22.32 -41.44 10.57
C ASP A 64 -23.76 -41.04 10.25
N GLY A 65 -24.04 -40.92 8.93
CA GLY A 65 -25.25 -40.27 8.42
C GLY A 65 -26.27 -41.25 7.86
N HIS A 66 -26.11 -42.55 8.09
CA HIS A 66 -26.99 -43.56 7.48
C HIS A 66 -28.47 -43.40 7.85
N ASP A 67 -28.74 -42.83 9.04
CA ASP A 67 -30.11 -42.61 9.54
C ASP A 67 -30.57 -41.13 9.43
N LEU A 68 -29.72 -40.23 8.92
CA LEU A 68 -30.05 -38.82 8.81
C LEU A 68 -30.56 -38.44 7.40
N PRO A 69 -31.61 -37.64 7.29
CA PRO A 69 -31.95 -37.02 6.02
C PRO A 69 -30.76 -36.24 5.45
N PHE A 70 -30.57 -36.29 4.13
CA PHE A 70 -29.45 -35.65 3.44
C PHE A 70 -29.18 -34.21 3.86
N TRP A 71 -30.25 -33.41 4.03
CA TRP A 71 -30.13 -31.99 4.40
C TRP A 71 -29.58 -31.78 5.82
N GLN A 72 -29.91 -32.69 6.77
CA GLN A 72 -29.38 -32.63 8.14
C GLN A 72 -27.90 -33.03 8.15
N HIS A 73 -27.54 -34.05 7.42
CA HIS A 73 -26.17 -34.46 7.25
C HIS A 73 -25.34 -33.34 6.63
N ALA A 74 -25.83 -32.71 5.55
CA ALA A 74 -25.17 -31.59 4.91
C ALA A 74 -25.04 -30.36 5.84
N ALA A 75 -26.05 -30.05 6.63
CA ALA A 75 -26.01 -28.95 7.59
C ALA A 75 -24.98 -29.19 8.69
N LEU A 76 -24.94 -30.37 9.28
CA LEU A 76 -23.96 -30.73 10.31
C LEU A 76 -22.54 -30.73 9.77
N ALA A 77 -22.29 -31.26 8.58
CA ALA A 77 -20.99 -31.30 7.96
C ALA A 77 -20.48 -29.90 7.57
N SER A 78 -21.37 -29.00 7.12
CA SER A 78 -20.99 -27.65 6.68
C SER A 78 -20.83 -26.65 7.83
N ALA A 79 -21.44 -26.85 8.98
CA ALA A 79 -21.38 -25.94 10.12
C ALA A 79 -19.93 -25.63 10.57
N PRO A 80 -19.03 -26.60 10.79
CA PRO A 80 -17.64 -26.33 11.16
C PRO A 80 -16.86 -25.63 10.04
N ALA A 81 -17.14 -25.96 8.78
CA ALA A 81 -16.49 -25.31 7.63
C ALA A 81 -16.86 -23.82 7.55
N LEU A 82 -18.14 -23.50 7.74
CA LEU A 82 -18.62 -22.12 7.78
C LEU A 82 -18.05 -21.36 8.97
N ALA A 83 -17.95 -21.99 10.15
CA ALA A 83 -17.33 -21.39 11.32
C ALA A 83 -15.84 -21.07 11.09
N VAL A 84 -15.07 -21.99 10.52
CA VAL A 84 -13.66 -21.77 10.16
C VAL A 84 -13.53 -20.67 9.11
N TRP A 85 -14.39 -20.67 8.10
CA TRP A 85 -14.40 -19.62 7.07
C TRP A 85 -14.67 -18.26 7.68
N ALA A 86 -15.73 -18.12 8.48
CA ALA A 86 -16.09 -16.85 9.12
C ALA A 86 -14.97 -16.35 10.06
N LEU A 87 -14.39 -17.24 10.88
CA LEU A 87 -13.28 -16.90 11.73
C LEU A 87 -12.06 -16.43 10.93
N SER A 88 -11.73 -17.11 9.84
CA SER A 88 -10.62 -16.73 8.97
C SER A 88 -10.82 -15.32 8.36
N GLN A 89 -12.05 -14.98 7.93
CA GLN A 89 -12.37 -13.64 7.43
C GLN A 89 -12.17 -12.55 8.51
N VAL A 90 -12.64 -12.82 9.73
CA VAL A 90 -12.46 -11.89 10.85
C VAL A 90 -10.98 -11.70 11.20
N LEU A 91 -10.20 -12.77 11.25
CA LEU A 91 -8.77 -12.71 11.56
C LEU A 91 -7.99 -11.95 10.47
N MET A 92 -8.30 -12.21 9.20
CA MET A 92 -7.69 -11.48 8.07
C MET A 92 -8.05 -9.99 8.09
N ALA A 93 -9.32 -9.66 8.34
CA ALA A 93 -9.76 -8.26 8.43
C ALA A 93 -9.06 -7.53 9.58
N ARG A 94 -9.00 -8.13 10.77
CA ARG A 94 -8.27 -7.58 11.92
C ARG A 94 -6.77 -7.44 11.65
N GLY A 95 -6.18 -8.41 10.96
CA GLY A 95 -4.77 -8.36 10.56
C GLY A 95 -4.49 -7.17 9.63
N ARG A 96 -5.33 -6.96 8.61
CA ARG A 96 -5.23 -5.81 7.69
C ARG A 96 -5.38 -4.48 8.44
N GLN A 97 -6.36 -4.39 9.30
CA GLN A 97 -6.60 -3.19 10.10
C GLN A 97 -5.41 -2.87 11.03
N ARG A 98 -4.84 -3.87 11.70
CA ARG A 98 -3.66 -3.69 12.54
C ARG A 98 -2.45 -3.20 11.74
N ARG A 99 -2.19 -3.76 10.55
CA ARG A 99 -1.10 -3.32 9.68
C ARG A 99 -1.32 -1.89 9.18
N ALA A 100 -2.55 -1.54 8.79
CA ALA A 100 -2.91 -0.19 8.38
C ALA A 100 -2.67 0.83 9.50
N LEU A 101 -3.13 0.53 10.73
CA LEU A 101 -2.92 1.38 11.89
C LEU A 101 -1.44 1.45 12.33
N ALA A 102 -0.66 0.39 12.12
CA ALA A 102 0.77 0.43 12.39
C ALA A 102 1.53 1.35 11.42
N ARG A 103 1.03 1.49 10.18
CA ARG A 103 1.61 2.41 9.18
C ARG A 103 1.18 3.86 9.40
N ILE A 104 -0.10 4.08 9.64
CA ILE A 104 -0.70 5.40 9.83
C ILE A 104 -1.60 5.33 11.07
N PRO A 105 -1.05 5.58 12.26
CA PRO A 105 -1.80 5.46 13.51
C PRO A 105 -2.85 6.54 13.70
N ALA A 106 -2.63 7.73 13.12
CA ALA A 106 -3.52 8.88 13.17
C ALA A 106 -3.49 9.65 11.85
N PRO A 107 -4.52 10.44 11.55
CA PRO A 107 -4.49 11.33 10.39
C PRO A 107 -3.28 12.25 10.42
N LEU A 108 -2.57 12.35 9.29
CA LEU A 108 -1.31 13.08 9.17
C LEU A 108 -1.35 13.97 7.93
N ASP A 109 -1.05 15.26 8.10
CA ASP A 109 -0.92 16.18 6.99
C ASP A 109 0.47 16.03 6.36
N MET A 110 0.50 15.80 5.05
CA MET A 110 1.70 15.46 4.28
C MET A 110 1.94 16.47 3.17
N ILE A 111 3.20 16.63 2.85
CA ILE A 111 3.67 17.36 1.67
C ILE A 111 4.48 16.38 0.83
N CYS A 112 4.14 16.29 -0.45
CA CYS A 112 4.97 15.59 -1.42
C CYS A 112 5.53 16.61 -2.42
N GLU A 113 6.84 16.70 -2.45
CA GLU A 113 7.61 17.50 -3.39
C GLU A 113 7.94 16.65 -4.61
N VAL A 114 7.58 17.13 -5.77
CA VAL A 114 7.88 16.46 -7.04
C VAL A 114 9.12 17.09 -7.63
N TRP A 115 10.17 16.31 -7.75
CA TRP A 115 11.42 16.70 -8.40
C TRP A 115 11.52 16.02 -9.76
N GLY A 116 12.46 16.43 -10.60
CA GLY A 116 12.63 15.83 -11.93
C GLY A 116 13.14 14.39 -11.91
N ASP A 117 13.81 14.01 -10.84
CA ASP A 117 14.52 12.75 -10.66
C ASP A 117 14.02 11.92 -9.46
N HIS A 118 13.25 12.51 -8.55
CA HIS A 118 12.72 11.81 -7.36
C HIS A 118 11.45 12.47 -6.80
N LEU A 119 10.77 11.75 -5.91
CA LEU A 119 9.72 12.27 -5.05
C LEU A 119 10.23 12.36 -3.62
N SER A 120 9.92 13.45 -2.93
CA SER A 120 10.22 13.64 -1.52
C SER A 120 8.92 13.88 -0.76
N ALA A 121 8.56 12.99 0.16
CA ALA A 121 7.33 13.10 0.93
C ALA A 121 7.64 13.16 2.43
N HIS A 122 7.06 14.12 3.12
CA HIS A 122 7.26 14.30 4.55
C HIS A 122 6.00 14.82 5.25
N ALA A 123 5.91 14.60 6.54
CA ALA A 123 4.85 15.18 7.36
C ALA A 123 5.09 16.69 7.54
N VAL A 124 4.00 17.46 7.58
CA VAL A 124 4.07 18.89 7.85
C VAL A 124 4.79 19.12 9.19
N GLY A 125 5.84 19.94 9.16
CA GLY A 125 6.68 20.23 10.32
C GLY A 125 7.79 19.20 10.61
N GLN A 126 7.96 18.17 9.79
CA GLN A 126 9.01 17.16 9.93
C GLN A 126 9.80 16.92 8.63
N PRO A 127 10.41 17.92 8.01
CA PRO A 127 11.11 17.78 6.74
C PRO A 127 12.33 16.83 6.83
N GLN A 128 12.89 16.65 8.03
CA GLN A 128 14.05 15.78 8.25
C GLN A 128 13.72 14.28 8.13
N ALA A 129 12.46 13.91 8.24
CA ALA A 129 11.98 12.52 8.07
C ALA A 129 11.37 12.31 6.68
N ALA A 130 11.92 12.95 5.65
CA ALA A 130 11.42 12.84 4.29
C ALA A 130 11.64 11.42 3.74
N LEU A 131 10.58 10.88 3.17
CA LEU A 131 10.63 9.67 2.36
C LEU A 131 11.04 10.08 0.95
N ILE A 132 12.20 9.63 0.50
CA ILE A 132 12.69 9.88 -0.85
C ILE A 132 12.46 8.64 -1.70
N LEU A 133 11.74 8.81 -2.83
CA LEU A 133 11.50 7.77 -3.81
C LEU A 133 12.13 8.17 -5.14
N ALA A 134 13.16 7.43 -5.53
CA ALA A 134 13.74 7.52 -6.87
C ALA A 134 13.07 6.47 -7.79
N PRO A 135 12.96 6.72 -9.10
CA PRO A 135 12.26 5.84 -10.05
C PRO A 135 12.73 4.38 -10.00
N GLU A 136 14.03 4.15 -9.83
CA GLU A 136 14.64 2.81 -9.76
C GLU A 136 14.23 2.03 -8.50
N THR A 137 13.73 2.71 -7.47
CA THR A 137 13.26 2.05 -6.24
C THR A 137 11.80 1.63 -6.32
N ILE A 138 11.05 2.20 -7.26
CA ILE A 138 9.62 1.93 -7.44
C ILE A 138 9.46 0.57 -8.12
N ARG A 139 8.78 -0.35 -7.43
CA ARG A 139 8.49 -1.70 -7.93
C ARG A 139 7.17 -1.76 -8.69
N GLN A 140 6.21 -1.00 -8.23
CA GLN A 140 4.86 -1.02 -8.77
C GLN A 140 4.15 0.31 -8.53
N VAL A 141 3.45 0.78 -9.56
CA VAL A 141 2.52 1.90 -9.50
C VAL A 141 1.11 1.35 -9.59
N VAL A 142 0.28 1.57 -8.57
CA VAL A 142 -1.11 1.08 -8.53
C VAL A 142 -2.05 2.26 -8.48
N LEU A 143 -2.78 2.47 -9.56
CA LEU A 143 -3.80 3.50 -9.65
C LEU A 143 -5.17 2.90 -9.30
N THR A 144 -5.87 3.54 -8.39
CA THR A 144 -7.26 3.26 -8.06
C THR A 144 -8.11 4.52 -8.27
N PRO A 145 -9.45 4.45 -8.28
CA PRO A 145 -10.28 5.63 -8.49
C PRO A 145 -10.03 6.79 -7.50
N ASP A 146 -9.63 6.45 -6.27
CA ASP A 146 -9.50 7.42 -5.18
C ASP A 146 -8.06 7.61 -4.69
N ARG A 147 -7.12 6.80 -5.13
CA ARG A 147 -5.75 6.77 -4.60
C ARG A 147 -4.74 6.29 -5.62
N LEU A 148 -3.55 6.84 -5.52
CA LEU A 148 -2.35 6.35 -6.19
C LEU A 148 -1.39 5.78 -5.15
N PHE A 149 -0.89 4.58 -5.40
CA PHE A 149 0.10 3.91 -4.58
C PHE A 149 1.39 3.72 -5.38
N LEU A 150 2.49 4.15 -4.79
CA LEU A 150 3.83 3.91 -5.32
C LEU A 150 4.54 2.99 -4.32
N ASP A 151 4.61 1.71 -4.68
CA ASP A 151 5.26 0.69 -3.86
C ASP A 151 6.73 0.63 -4.21
N ALA A 152 7.58 0.90 -3.25
CA ALA A 152 9.03 0.81 -3.37
C ALA A 152 9.58 -0.30 -2.46
N ALA A 153 10.84 -0.67 -2.67
CA ALA A 153 11.48 -1.80 -2.00
C ALA A 153 11.37 -1.77 -0.46
N SER A 154 11.42 -0.58 0.14
CA SER A 154 11.43 -0.37 1.60
C SER A 154 10.30 0.54 2.08
N SER A 155 9.48 1.09 1.19
CA SER A 155 8.54 2.15 1.52
C SER A 155 7.32 2.15 0.60
N LEU A 156 6.26 2.76 1.06
CA LEU A 156 5.01 2.91 0.33
C LEU A 156 4.60 4.38 0.39
N LEU A 157 4.51 5.03 -0.76
CA LEU A 157 3.91 6.36 -0.86
C LEU A 157 2.45 6.22 -1.28
N ILE A 158 1.56 6.86 -0.53
CA ILE A 158 0.13 6.87 -0.79
C ILE A 158 -0.26 8.32 -1.09
N LEU A 159 -0.81 8.55 -2.27
CA LEU A 159 -1.31 9.85 -2.69
C LEU A 159 -2.82 9.74 -2.91
N PRO A 160 -3.64 10.33 -2.04
CA PRO A 160 -5.08 10.35 -2.23
C PRO A 160 -5.45 11.28 -3.40
N ARG A 161 -6.58 11.01 -4.06
CA ARG A 161 -7.09 11.82 -5.17
C ARG A 161 -7.19 13.31 -4.82
N ALA A 162 -7.47 13.62 -3.56
CA ALA A 162 -7.54 15.00 -3.08
C ALA A 162 -6.21 15.78 -3.19
N ALA A 163 -5.07 15.10 -3.40
CA ALA A 163 -3.78 15.73 -3.66
C ALA A 163 -3.67 16.31 -5.08
N PHE A 164 -4.56 15.94 -6.00
CA PHE A 164 -4.54 16.29 -7.42
C PHE A 164 -5.71 17.21 -7.75
N ALA A 165 -5.61 17.97 -8.83
CA ALA A 165 -6.70 18.82 -9.30
C ALA A 165 -7.86 17.98 -9.86
N GLY A 166 -7.58 16.76 -10.34
CA GLY A 166 -8.61 15.86 -10.88
C GLY A 166 -8.12 14.41 -11.04
N ALA A 167 -9.03 13.54 -11.48
CA ALA A 167 -8.69 12.14 -11.75
C ALA A 167 -7.73 12.00 -12.93
N GLU A 168 -7.83 12.86 -13.93
CA GLU A 168 -6.96 12.86 -15.09
C GLU A 168 -5.53 13.25 -14.73
N ASP A 169 -5.35 14.24 -13.85
CA ASP A 169 -4.03 14.64 -13.36
C ASP A 169 -3.37 13.52 -12.56
N MET A 170 -4.16 12.85 -11.70
CA MET A 170 -3.68 11.69 -10.95
C MET A 170 -3.27 10.54 -11.88
N ALA A 171 -4.05 10.29 -12.93
CA ALA A 171 -3.73 9.26 -13.90
C ALA A 171 -2.50 9.61 -14.75
N ALA A 172 -2.36 10.87 -15.18
CA ALA A 172 -1.18 11.34 -15.89
C ALA A 172 0.09 11.25 -15.02
N PHE A 173 -0.02 11.62 -13.75
CA PHE A 173 1.06 11.49 -12.78
C PHE A 173 1.45 10.01 -12.59
N ALA A 174 0.48 9.12 -12.44
CA ALA A 174 0.73 7.69 -12.31
C ALA A 174 1.44 7.12 -13.54
N ALA A 175 0.97 7.44 -14.75
CA ALA A 175 1.56 6.99 -16.00
C ALA A 175 3.00 7.50 -16.18
N HIS A 176 3.25 8.75 -15.79
CA HIS A 176 4.59 9.32 -15.82
C HIS A 176 5.57 8.55 -14.94
N TRP A 177 5.22 8.33 -13.66
CA TRP A 177 6.10 7.62 -12.72
C TRP A 177 6.21 6.12 -13.02
N ASP A 178 5.18 5.49 -13.56
CA ASP A 178 5.25 4.12 -14.06
C ASP A 178 6.24 4.00 -15.24
N SER A 179 6.19 4.92 -16.19
CA SER A 179 7.13 4.94 -17.31
C SER A 179 8.58 5.16 -16.88
N LEU A 180 8.82 6.07 -15.92
CA LEU A 180 10.16 6.30 -15.37
C LEU A 180 10.70 5.08 -14.64
N SER A 181 9.85 4.41 -13.85
CA SER A 181 10.25 3.20 -13.11
C SER A 181 10.60 2.05 -14.07
N GLN A 182 9.85 1.88 -15.16
CA GLN A 182 10.14 0.85 -16.18
C GLN A 182 11.44 1.14 -16.94
N GLN A 183 11.76 2.41 -17.21
CA GLN A 183 13.01 2.80 -17.86
C GLN A 183 14.24 2.66 -16.95
N ALA A 184 14.05 2.80 -15.63
CA ALA A 184 15.13 2.71 -14.66
C ALA A 184 15.43 1.26 -14.21
N GLN A 185 14.56 0.30 -14.51
CA GLN A 185 14.79 -1.11 -14.24
C GLN A 185 15.62 -1.73 -15.37
N PRO A 186 16.75 -2.38 -15.05
CA PRO A 186 17.66 -2.98 -16.03
C PRO A 186 17.07 -4.19 -16.74
#